data_24b65466c1fa72631e62a848013ac80a
#
_entry.id   24b65466c1fa72631e62a848013ac80a
#
_cell.length_a   1.000
_cell.length_b   1.000
_cell.length_c   1.000
_cell.angle_alpha   90.00
_cell.angle_beta   90.00
_cell.angle_gamma   90.00
#
_symmetry.space_group_name_H-M   'P 1'
#
loop_
_entity.id
_entity.type
_entity.pdbx_description
1 polymer ?
#
loop_
_entity_poly.entity_id
_entity_poly.type
_entity_poly.pdbx_seq_one_letter_code
_entity_poly.pdbx_strand_id
1 'polypeptide(L)'
;MKTHSKGQIIVPTGGGKTMCMIEDVRRLFAQNSLPKTVVVVAPRILLANQLSSEFLEFITDAEVIHVHSGETHHKSTTKTDQLEYWYHNSTDNLLIFTTYHSLHRIQESLDIEVDAIYFDEAHNSVQKNFFPATEHFSYNAKRCFFFTATPKNSLTPQKAGMNWSKVYGDVICQVPAPKLVRDGYILPPKVEVYKSRILDKNELVAERDCEQMVQAIDNIEKDKVLICAKSTNQIKSLVYFTDFVSDLAERGYSWMTITSKTGAIIDGEKVDRETFFDTLNEWGRDPDKKFVVLHHSILSEGINVHGLEAVLFMRSMDYITISQTIGRVIRKGAKDKVYGMICVPVYSKVGITTARKVEAVVDTIFNKGEAATVTVTR
;
A
#
# COMPACT_ATOMS: atom_id res chain seq x y z
N MET A 1 -21.55 -3.24 6.01
CA MET A 1 -21.06 -3.60 7.36
C MET A 1 -22.14 -3.54 8.43
N LYS A 2 -23.06 -2.57 8.46
CA LYS A 2 -24.13 -2.52 9.51
C LYS A 2 -25.00 -3.78 9.61
N THR A 3 -25.27 -4.43 8.50
CA THR A 3 -26.22 -5.57 8.39
C THR A 3 -25.54 -6.92 8.13
N HIS A 4 -24.21 -6.94 8.07
CA HIS A 4 -23.41 -8.12 7.78
C HIS A 4 -22.39 -8.38 8.87
N SER A 5 -22.20 -9.63 9.24
CA SER A 5 -21.12 -10.06 10.16
C SER A 5 -19.83 -10.42 9.41
N LYS A 6 -19.91 -10.68 8.09
CA LYS A 6 -18.78 -11.06 7.25
C LYS A 6 -18.96 -10.51 5.83
N GLY A 7 -17.87 -10.16 5.17
CA GLY A 7 -17.89 -9.80 3.76
C GLY A 7 -16.68 -9.05 3.26
N GLN A 8 -16.65 -8.87 1.95
CA GLN A 8 -15.58 -8.20 1.23
C GLN A 8 -15.98 -6.78 0.85
N ILE A 9 -15.06 -5.86 1.04
CA ILE A 9 -15.20 -4.45 0.68
C ILE A 9 -14.15 -4.12 -0.38
N ILE A 10 -14.59 -3.95 -1.61
CA ILE A 10 -13.73 -3.69 -2.77
C ILE A 10 -13.76 -2.20 -3.07
N VAL A 11 -12.69 -1.51 -2.71
CA VAL A 11 -12.55 -0.06 -2.89
C VAL A 11 -11.17 0.27 -3.44
N PRO A 12 -11.07 1.08 -4.51
CA PRO A 12 -9.80 1.50 -5.06
C PRO A 12 -8.88 2.15 -4.03
N THR A 13 -7.58 2.08 -4.27
CA THR A 13 -6.59 2.78 -3.43
C THR A 13 -6.90 4.29 -3.41
N GLY A 14 -6.86 4.90 -2.23
CA GLY A 14 -7.28 6.29 -2.04
C GLY A 14 -8.79 6.48 -1.86
N GLY A 15 -9.61 5.43 -1.98
CA GLY A 15 -11.07 5.50 -1.86
C GLY A 15 -11.62 5.42 -0.43
N GLY A 16 -10.77 5.56 0.62
CA GLY A 16 -11.22 5.70 2.00
C GLY A 16 -11.45 4.38 2.75
N LYS A 17 -10.75 3.28 2.39
CA LYS A 17 -10.84 1.99 3.12
C LYS A 17 -10.63 2.15 4.63
N THR A 18 -9.57 2.83 5.04
CA THR A 18 -9.24 3.06 6.46
C THR A 18 -10.38 3.80 7.18
N MET A 19 -10.92 4.85 6.58
CA MET A 19 -12.06 5.59 7.18
C MET A 19 -13.31 4.73 7.33
N CYS A 20 -13.55 3.78 6.41
CA CYS A 20 -14.65 2.82 6.55
C CYS A 20 -14.45 1.89 7.76
N MET A 21 -13.21 1.44 8.00
CA MET A 21 -12.87 0.63 9.18
C MET A 21 -13.06 1.45 10.46
N ILE A 22 -12.47 2.65 10.53
CA ILE A 22 -12.56 3.56 11.69
C ILE A 22 -14.01 3.85 12.06
N GLU A 23 -14.84 4.21 11.09
CA GLU A 23 -16.24 4.53 11.32
C GLU A 23 -17.06 3.31 11.79
N ASP A 24 -16.74 2.10 11.32
CA ASP A 24 -17.41 0.89 11.79
C ASP A 24 -16.98 0.54 13.22
N VAL A 25 -15.70 0.72 13.58
CA VAL A 25 -15.19 0.54 14.94
C VAL A 25 -15.81 1.56 15.90
N ARG A 26 -15.88 2.85 15.53
CA ARG A 26 -16.54 3.86 16.33
C ARG A 26 -17.99 3.50 16.64
N ARG A 27 -18.73 2.97 15.65
CA ARG A 27 -20.11 2.50 15.86
C ARG A 27 -20.16 1.27 16.76
N LEU A 28 -19.19 0.38 16.67
CA LEU A 28 -19.11 -0.82 17.52
C LEU A 28 -18.85 -0.41 18.97
N PHE A 29 -17.91 0.50 19.22
CA PHE A 29 -17.59 0.99 20.57
C PHE A 29 -18.69 1.86 21.19
N ALA A 30 -19.44 2.60 20.37
CA ALA A 30 -20.59 3.37 20.83
C ALA A 30 -21.80 2.53 21.27
N GLN A 31 -21.78 1.20 21.05
CA GLN A 31 -22.80 0.31 21.58
C GLN A 31 -22.54 0.11 23.07
N ASN A 32 -23.36 0.70 23.93
CA ASN A 32 -23.28 0.68 25.40
C ASN A 32 -23.36 -0.77 25.95
N SER A 33 -22.29 -1.48 25.88
CA SER A 33 -22.13 -2.86 26.33
C SER A 33 -20.71 -3.02 26.90
N LEU A 34 -20.35 -4.23 27.26
CA LEU A 34 -19.00 -4.58 27.71
C LEU A 34 -17.92 -4.11 26.69
N PRO A 35 -16.69 -3.85 27.16
CA PRO A 35 -15.55 -3.53 26.32
C PRO A 35 -15.43 -4.47 25.12
N LYS A 36 -15.02 -3.92 23.98
CA LYS A 36 -14.92 -4.66 22.72
C LYS A 36 -13.47 -4.82 22.28
N THR A 37 -13.15 -5.97 21.74
CA THR A 37 -11.84 -6.25 21.16
C THR A 37 -11.90 -6.24 19.65
N VAL A 38 -11.11 -5.36 19.05
CA VAL A 38 -11.00 -5.18 17.60
C VAL A 38 -9.60 -5.50 17.15
N VAL A 39 -9.47 -6.29 16.10
CA VAL A 39 -8.19 -6.64 15.47
C VAL A 39 -8.13 -6.01 14.07
N VAL A 40 -7.02 -5.32 13.77
CA VAL A 40 -6.73 -4.77 12.44
C VAL A 40 -5.46 -5.43 11.90
N VAL A 41 -5.58 -6.11 10.77
CA VAL A 41 -4.50 -6.89 10.15
C VAL A 41 -3.95 -6.14 8.95
N ALA A 42 -2.66 -5.84 8.99
CA ALA A 42 -1.94 -5.15 7.92
C ALA A 42 -0.93 -6.07 7.22
N PRO A 43 -0.56 -5.81 5.97
CA PRO A 43 0.46 -6.62 5.28
C PRO A 43 1.86 -6.49 5.87
N ARG A 44 2.19 -5.35 6.49
CA ARG A 44 3.52 -5.06 7.04
C ARG A 44 3.46 -4.24 8.32
N ILE A 45 4.53 -4.31 9.13
CA ILE A 45 4.66 -3.59 10.41
C ILE A 45 4.47 -2.07 10.23
N LEU A 46 5.13 -1.48 9.24
CA LEU A 46 5.02 -0.04 8.98
C LEU A 46 3.58 0.39 8.67
N LEU A 47 2.83 -0.43 7.94
CA LEU A 47 1.42 -0.15 7.67
C LEU A 47 0.55 -0.38 8.91
N ALA A 48 0.87 -1.35 9.75
CA ALA A 48 0.19 -1.54 11.04
C ALA A 48 0.36 -0.30 11.94
N ASN A 49 1.57 0.26 12.01
CA ASN A 49 1.84 1.49 12.76
C ASN A 49 1.10 2.70 12.14
N GLN A 50 1.08 2.83 10.82
CA GLN A 50 0.34 3.90 10.14
C GLN A 50 -1.16 3.79 10.38
N LEU A 51 -1.76 2.60 10.25
CA LEU A 51 -3.17 2.37 10.54
C LEU A 51 -3.50 2.70 11.99
N SER A 52 -2.63 2.30 12.93
CA SER A 52 -2.77 2.65 14.34
C SER A 52 -2.84 4.17 14.53
N SER A 53 -1.92 4.92 13.94
CA SER A 53 -1.91 6.38 14.02
C SER A 53 -3.19 6.99 13.41
N GLU A 54 -3.62 6.53 12.23
CA GLU A 54 -4.86 6.99 11.58
C GLU A 54 -6.11 6.67 12.43
N PHE A 55 -6.18 5.50 13.07
CA PHE A 55 -7.29 5.14 13.96
C PHE A 55 -7.34 6.03 15.18
N LEU A 56 -6.20 6.33 15.79
CA LEU A 56 -6.10 7.14 17.01
C LEU A 56 -6.42 8.63 16.81
N GLU A 57 -6.42 9.12 15.59
CA GLU A 57 -6.95 10.46 15.27
C GLU A 57 -8.47 10.56 15.54
N PHE A 58 -9.20 9.43 15.50
CA PHE A 58 -10.67 9.40 15.61
C PHE A 58 -11.20 8.55 16.77
N ILE A 59 -10.37 7.72 17.39
CA ILE A 59 -10.73 6.80 18.48
C ILE A 59 -9.74 7.02 19.62
N THR A 60 -10.21 7.67 20.68
CA THR A 60 -9.39 8.08 21.83
C THR A 60 -9.69 7.28 23.10
N ASP A 61 -10.74 6.47 23.10
CA ASP A 61 -11.29 5.73 24.23
C ASP A 61 -11.02 4.21 24.12
N ALA A 62 -9.81 3.85 23.68
CA ALA A 62 -9.39 2.47 23.58
C ALA A 62 -7.91 2.29 23.97
N GLU A 63 -7.60 1.15 24.60
CA GLU A 63 -6.22 0.71 24.74
C GLU A 63 -5.70 0.16 23.40
N VAL A 64 -4.40 0.37 23.15
CA VAL A 64 -3.74 -0.07 21.91
C VAL A 64 -2.65 -1.07 22.19
N ILE A 65 -2.69 -2.19 21.48
CA ILE A 65 -1.66 -3.23 21.49
C ILE A 65 -1.21 -3.52 20.06
N HIS A 66 0.09 -3.66 19.86
CA HIS A 66 0.67 -4.14 18.63
C HIS A 66 1.16 -5.58 18.78
N VAL A 67 0.79 -6.45 17.85
CA VAL A 67 1.25 -7.84 17.82
C VAL A 67 2.14 -8.03 16.59
N HIS A 68 3.40 -7.65 16.73
CA HIS A 68 4.46 -7.81 15.73
C HIS A 68 5.84 -7.59 16.35
N SER A 69 6.91 -7.96 15.63
CA SER A 69 8.30 -7.88 16.12
C SER A 69 8.98 -6.53 15.88
N GLY A 70 8.27 -5.54 15.30
CA GLY A 70 8.85 -4.24 15.02
C GLY A 70 8.66 -3.23 16.14
N GLU A 71 9.38 -2.13 16.05
CA GLU A 71 9.29 -1.01 16.98
C GLU A 71 7.95 -0.25 16.78
N THR A 72 7.41 0.24 17.89
CA THR A 72 6.21 1.07 17.96
C THR A 72 6.21 1.84 19.28
N HIS A 73 5.49 2.96 19.34
CA HIS A 73 5.31 3.73 20.57
C HIS A 73 4.26 3.13 21.53
N HIS A 74 3.60 2.05 21.13
CA HIS A 74 2.56 1.38 21.92
C HIS A 74 3.08 0.08 22.55
N LYS A 75 2.28 -0.51 23.46
CA LYS A 75 2.52 -1.86 23.96
C LYS A 75 2.68 -2.81 22.77
N SER A 76 3.77 -3.55 22.68
CA SER A 76 4.04 -4.48 21.57
C SER A 76 4.59 -5.80 22.08
N THR A 77 4.07 -6.90 21.54
CA THR A 77 4.55 -8.25 21.87
C THR A 77 4.30 -9.24 20.74
N THR A 78 5.09 -10.30 20.71
CA THR A 78 4.82 -11.52 19.94
C THR A 78 4.62 -12.75 20.85
N LYS A 79 4.60 -12.55 22.18
CA LYS A 79 4.40 -13.59 23.17
C LYS A 79 2.92 -13.68 23.55
N THR A 80 2.36 -14.85 23.46
CA THR A 80 0.94 -15.13 23.74
C THR A 80 0.57 -14.81 25.18
N ASP A 81 1.36 -15.28 26.15
CA ASP A 81 1.16 -15.06 27.60
C ASP A 81 1.16 -13.54 27.95
N GLN A 82 2.00 -12.76 27.33
CA GLN A 82 2.00 -11.31 27.54
C GLN A 82 0.77 -10.64 26.91
N LEU A 83 0.31 -11.13 25.77
CA LEU A 83 -0.89 -10.64 25.10
C LEU A 83 -2.14 -10.97 25.92
N GLU A 84 -2.25 -12.21 26.42
CA GLU A 84 -3.33 -12.66 27.31
C GLU A 84 -3.35 -11.85 28.61
N TYR A 85 -2.17 -11.62 29.21
CA TYR A 85 -2.08 -10.78 30.41
C TYR A 85 -2.62 -9.37 30.14
N TRP A 86 -2.27 -8.72 29.06
CA TRP A 86 -2.79 -7.39 28.73
C TRP A 86 -4.29 -7.41 28.43
N TYR A 87 -4.77 -8.44 27.73
CA TYR A 87 -6.19 -8.61 27.43
C TYR A 87 -7.04 -8.74 28.70
N HIS A 88 -6.65 -9.58 29.63
CA HIS A 88 -7.40 -9.79 30.89
C HIS A 88 -7.34 -8.60 31.85
N ASN A 89 -6.31 -7.76 31.74
CA ASN A 89 -6.17 -6.59 32.61
C ASN A 89 -6.68 -5.29 31.93
N SER A 90 -7.17 -5.36 30.72
CA SER A 90 -7.82 -4.21 30.05
C SER A 90 -9.25 -4.08 30.52
N THR A 91 -9.64 -2.88 30.90
CA THR A 91 -11.03 -2.52 31.29
C THR A 91 -11.74 -1.70 30.21
N ASP A 92 -11.02 -1.27 29.19
CA ASP A 92 -11.49 -0.43 28.12
C ASP A 92 -11.63 -1.22 26.81
N ASN A 93 -12.16 -0.58 25.78
CA ASN A 93 -12.11 -1.11 24.43
C ASN A 93 -10.67 -1.37 24.00
N LEU A 94 -10.42 -2.44 23.27
CA LEU A 94 -9.08 -2.85 22.86
C LEU A 94 -8.92 -2.83 21.35
N LEU A 95 -7.92 -2.08 20.87
CA LEU A 95 -7.48 -2.08 19.48
C LEU A 95 -6.17 -2.85 19.36
N ILE A 96 -6.20 -3.97 18.64
CA ILE A 96 -5.02 -4.79 18.36
C ILE A 96 -4.61 -4.62 16.91
N PHE A 97 -3.44 -4.03 16.66
CA PHE A 97 -2.85 -3.94 15.34
C PHE A 97 -1.81 -5.04 15.13
N THR A 98 -1.97 -5.80 14.06
CA THR A 98 -1.08 -6.92 13.77
C THR A 98 -0.73 -7.00 12.28
N THR A 99 0.20 -7.89 11.94
CA THR A 99 0.51 -8.23 10.55
C THR A 99 0.00 -9.63 10.22
N TYR A 100 -0.16 -9.92 8.92
CA TYR A 100 -0.47 -11.30 8.48
C TYR A 100 0.54 -12.32 9.02
N HIS A 101 1.82 -11.92 9.14
CA HIS A 101 2.87 -12.77 9.71
C HIS A 101 2.69 -13.07 11.20
N SER A 102 2.09 -12.17 11.96
CA SER A 102 1.94 -12.31 13.42
C SER A 102 0.53 -12.67 13.87
N LEU A 103 -0.44 -12.69 12.95
CA LEU A 103 -1.85 -12.96 13.25
C LEU A 103 -2.06 -14.30 13.99
N HIS A 104 -1.27 -15.32 13.65
CA HIS A 104 -1.31 -16.62 14.33
C HIS A 104 -1.01 -16.52 15.84
N ARG A 105 -0.28 -15.51 16.31
CA ARG A 105 -0.02 -15.28 17.74
C ARG A 105 -1.29 -14.95 18.52
N ILE A 106 -2.20 -14.20 17.89
CA ILE A 106 -3.53 -13.91 18.48
C ILE A 106 -4.38 -15.18 18.44
N GLN A 107 -4.28 -15.99 17.40
CA GLN A 107 -4.97 -17.26 17.30
C GLN A 107 -4.51 -18.28 18.38
N GLU A 108 -3.22 -18.28 18.71
CA GLU A 108 -2.63 -19.15 19.76
C GLU A 108 -3.07 -18.72 21.16
N SER A 109 -3.53 -17.50 21.36
CA SER A 109 -4.08 -16.95 22.61
C SER A 109 -5.57 -17.36 22.71
N LEU A 110 -5.84 -18.45 23.40
CA LEU A 110 -7.15 -19.12 23.41
C LEU A 110 -8.27 -18.31 24.06
N ASP A 111 -7.92 -17.39 24.96
CA ASP A 111 -8.89 -16.64 25.77
C ASP A 111 -9.34 -15.31 25.11
N ILE A 112 -8.75 -14.93 23.99
CA ILE A 112 -9.05 -13.66 23.35
C ILE A 112 -10.28 -13.78 22.44
N GLU A 113 -11.40 -13.22 22.90
CA GLU A 113 -12.59 -13.06 22.07
C GLU A 113 -12.47 -11.83 21.17
N VAL A 114 -12.64 -12.02 19.86
CA VAL A 114 -12.56 -10.94 18.86
C VAL A 114 -13.96 -10.53 18.44
N ASP A 115 -14.37 -9.30 18.79
CA ASP A 115 -15.66 -8.76 18.39
C ASP A 115 -15.68 -8.34 16.91
N ALA A 116 -14.59 -7.80 16.40
CA ALA A 116 -14.44 -7.51 14.98
C ALA A 116 -12.98 -7.64 14.53
N ILE A 117 -12.80 -8.17 13.33
CA ILE A 117 -11.50 -8.22 12.67
C ILE A 117 -11.59 -7.61 11.27
N TYR A 118 -10.61 -6.77 10.94
CA TYR A 118 -10.49 -6.08 9.67
C TYR A 118 -9.18 -6.47 9.00
N PHE A 119 -9.26 -7.02 7.81
CA PHE A 119 -8.10 -7.39 7.00
C PHE A 119 -7.85 -6.31 5.95
N ASP A 120 -6.83 -5.49 6.13
CA ASP A 120 -6.41 -4.53 5.10
C ASP A 120 -5.53 -5.22 4.06
N GLU A 121 -5.64 -4.76 2.80
CA GLU A 121 -5.03 -5.39 1.62
C GLU A 121 -5.25 -6.92 1.62
N ALA A 122 -6.53 -7.31 1.76
CA ALA A 122 -6.96 -8.68 2.02
C ALA A 122 -6.55 -9.71 0.96
N HIS A 123 -6.13 -9.27 -0.23
CA HIS A 123 -5.52 -10.15 -1.23
C HIS A 123 -4.24 -10.86 -0.75
N ASN A 124 -3.63 -10.38 0.35
CA ASN A 124 -2.49 -11.05 1.00
C ASN A 124 -2.91 -12.28 1.79
N SER A 125 -4.12 -12.30 2.33
CA SER A 125 -4.63 -13.37 3.20
C SER A 125 -4.72 -14.74 2.53
N VAL A 126 -4.76 -14.79 1.21
CA VAL A 126 -4.79 -16.06 0.43
C VAL A 126 -3.44 -16.76 0.34
N GLN A 127 -2.36 -16.16 0.84
CA GLN A 127 -1.04 -16.79 0.85
C GLN A 127 -1.03 -17.98 1.79
N LYS A 128 -0.33 -19.06 1.39
CA LYS A 128 -0.30 -20.34 2.10
C LYS A 128 -0.01 -20.20 3.60
N ASN A 129 0.90 -19.29 3.97
CA ASN A 129 1.32 -19.10 5.37
C ASN A 129 0.36 -18.21 6.17
N PHE A 130 -0.51 -17.43 5.52
CA PHE A 130 -1.44 -16.49 6.17
C PHE A 130 -2.86 -17.02 6.22
N PHE A 131 -3.21 -17.90 5.28
CA PHE A 131 -4.56 -18.40 5.13
C PHE A 131 -5.09 -19.13 6.36
N PRO A 132 -4.32 -19.99 7.06
CA PRO A 132 -4.84 -20.72 8.23
C PRO A 132 -5.35 -19.79 9.34
N ALA A 133 -4.59 -18.75 9.69
CA ALA A 133 -5.04 -17.77 10.69
C ALA A 133 -6.21 -16.92 10.19
N THR A 134 -6.21 -16.57 8.89
CA THR A 134 -7.34 -15.86 8.26
C THR A 134 -8.62 -16.69 8.33
N GLU A 135 -8.56 -17.97 7.98
CA GLU A 135 -9.69 -18.89 8.05
C GLU A 135 -10.21 -19.06 9.48
N HIS A 136 -9.30 -19.21 10.44
CA HIS A 136 -9.65 -19.29 11.87
C HIS A 136 -10.50 -18.10 12.30
N PHE A 137 -10.01 -16.87 12.09
CA PHE A 137 -10.74 -15.66 12.50
C PHE A 137 -12.01 -15.42 11.69
N SER A 138 -12.05 -15.86 10.44
CA SER A 138 -13.27 -15.81 9.64
C SER A 138 -14.42 -16.61 10.24
N TYR A 139 -14.12 -17.70 10.96
CA TYR A 139 -15.13 -18.52 11.61
C TYR A 139 -15.39 -18.16 13.09
N ASN A 140 -14.38 -17.61 13.77
CA ASN A 140 -14.45 -17.42 15.23
C ASN A 140 -14.65 -15.98 15.68
N ALA A 141 -14.28 -14.98 14.87
CA ALA A 141 -14.60 -13.59 15.20
C ALA A 141 -16.09 -13.30 14.98
N LYS A 142 -16.71 -12.49 15.86
CA LYS A 142 -18.13 -12.12 15.74
C LYS A 142 -18.41 -11.35 14.45
N ARG A 143 -17.44 -10.54 13.99
CA ARG A 143 -17.50 -9.81 12.73
C ARG A 143 -16.15 -9.89 12.00
N CYS A 144 -16.17 -10.10 10.68
CA CYS A 144 -14.94 -10.31 9.89
C CYS A 144 -15.07 -9.62 8.52
N PHE A 145 -14.23 -8.62 8.23
CA PHE A 145 -14.29 -7.86 6.99
C PHE A 145 -12.96 -7.80 6.26
N PHE A 146 -13.03 -7.96 4.95
CA PHE A 146 -11.89 -8.06 4.05
C PHE A 146 -11.85 -6.87 3.10
N PHE A 147 -10.87 -5.99 3.26
CA PHE A 147 -10.71 -4.76 2.46
C PHE A 147 -9.60 -4.93 1.43
N THR A 148 -9.90 -4.64 0.18
CA THR A 148 -8.89 -4.63 -0.89
C THR A 148 -9.35 -3.77 -2.08
N ALA A 149 -8.38 -3.27 -2.84
CA ALA A 149 -8.63 -2.71 -4.17
C ALA A 149 -8.51 -3.79 -5.27
N THR A 150 -7.82 -4.89 -4.98
CA THR A 150 -7.36 -5.89 -5.95
C THR A 150 -7.64 -7.30 -5.45
N PRO A 151 -8.91 -7.76 -5.49
CA PRO A 151 -9.25 -9.10 -5.03
C PRO A 151 -8.47 -10.18 -5.79
N LYS A 152 -8.05 -11.21 -5.06
CA LYS A 152 -7.29 -12.33 -5.61
C LYS A 152 -8.13 -13.60 -5.52
N ASN A 153 -8.58 -14.06 -6.66
CA ASN A 153 -9.40 -15.26 -6.79
C ASN A 153 -8.56 -16.49 -7.17
N SER A 154 -9.07 -17.67 -6.92
CA SER A 154 -8.44 -18.92 -7.34
C SER A 154 -9.47 -19.83 -8.00
N LEU A 155 -9.08 -20.45 -9.12
CA LEU A 155 -9.82 -21.54 -9.76
C LEU A 155 -9.20 -22.91 -9.42
N THR A 156 -8.14 -22.91 -8.60
CA THR A 156 -7.42 -24.12 -8.22
C THR A 156 -7.88 -24.55 -6.82
N PRO A 157 -8.42 -25.76 -6.65
CA PRO A 157 -8.91 -26.22 -5.34
C PRO A 157 -7.87 -26.25 -4.22
N GLN A 158 -6.58 -26.36 -4.59
CA GLN A 158 -5.47 -26.43 -3.63
C GLN A 158 -4.94 -25.05 -3.19
N LYS A 159 -5.42 -23.98 -3.76
CA LYS A 159 -4.96 -22.62 -3.45
C LYS A 159 -6.14 -21.77 -3.02
N ALA A 160 -6.03 -21.18 -1.84
CA ALA A 160 -7.04 -20.25 -1.35
C ALA A 160 -7.24 -19.07 -2.31
N GLY A 161 -8.47 -18.61 -2.40
CA GLY A 161 -8.86 -17.43 -3.17
C GLY A 161 -9.98 -16.68 -2.48
N MET A 162 -10.07 -15.38 -2.68
CA MET A 162 -11.12 -14.55 -2.09
C MET A 162 -12.52 -14.88 -2.62
N ASN A 163 -12.61 -15.65 -3.71
CA ASN A 163 -13.85 -16.25 -4.19
C ASN A 163 -14.35 -17.46 -3.36
N TRP A 164 -13.66 -17.83 -2.29
CA TRP A 164 -14.15 -18.83 -1.33
C TRP A 164 -15.10 -18.18 -0.32
N SER A 165 -16.38 -18.12 -0.65
CA SER A 165 -17.40 -17.39 0.13
C SER A 165 -17.54 -17.86 1.56
N LYS A 166 -17.27 -19.14 1.86
CA LYS A 166 -17.30 -19.67 3.24
C LYS A 166 -16.32 -18.92 4.16
N VAL A 167 -15.15 -18.57 3.64
CA VAL A 167 -14.11 -17.84 4.38
C VAL A 167 -14.29 -16.33 4.24
N TYR A 168 -14.42 -15.84 3.00
CA TYR A 168 -14.38 -14.41 2.72
C TYR A 168 -15.75 -13.71 2.72
N GLY A 169 -16.84 -14.50 2.76
CA GLY A 169 -18.19 -13.95 2.57
C GLY A 169 -18.41 -13.41 1.16
N ASP A 170 -19.51 -12.73 0.97
CA ASP A 170 -19.86 -12.10 -0.29
C ASP A 170 -19.22 -10.70 -0.41
N VAL A 171 -19.16 -10.17 -1.63
CA VAL A 171 -18.82 -8.77 -1.85
C VAL A 171 -20.01 -7.91 -1.42
N ILE A 172 -19.93 -7.33 -0.22
CA ILE A 172 -21.01 -6.51 0.36
C ILE A 172 -20.93 -5.03 -0.04
N CYS A 173 -19.77 -4.61 -0.55
CA CYS A 173 -19.57 -3.26 -1.05
C CYS A 173 -18.51 -3.27 -2.14
N GLN A 174 -18.83 -2.67 -3.28
CA GLN A 174 -17.86 -2.37 -4.34
C GLN A 174 -18.06 -0.94 -4.81
N VAL A 175 -16.98 -0.13 -4.76
CA VAL A 175 -17.01 1.26 -5.20
C VAL A 175 -16.20 1.39 -6.49
N PRO A 176 -16.85 1.73 -7.62
CA PRO A 176 -16.14 1.94 -8.88
C PRO A 176 -15.26 3.20 -8.84
N ALA A 177 -14.02 3.11 -9.36
CA ALA A 177 -13.12 4.26 -9.42
C ALA A 177 -13.70 5.45 -10.24
N PRO A 178 -14.42 5.27 -11.36
CA PRO A 178 -15.07 6.38 -12.07
C PRO A 178 -16.02 7.18 -11.19
N LYS A 179 -16.72 6.53 -10.26
CA LYS A 179 -17.57 7.22 -9.30
C LYS A 179 -16.74 8.10 -8.36
N LEU A 180 -15.64 7.58 -7.81
CA LEU A 180 -14.75 8.34 -6.92
C LEU A 180 -14.09 9.53 -7.64
N VAL A 181 -13.74 9.36 -8.92
CA VAL A 181 -13.22 10.46 -9.75
C VAL A 181 -14.29 11.54 -9.97
N ARG A 182 -15.49 11.15 -10.38
CA ARG A 182 -16.59 12.09 -10.62
C ARG A 182 -17.01 12.83 -9.35
N ASP A 183 -17.05 12.14 -8.22
CA ASP A 183 -17.40 12.71 -6.92
C ASP A 183 -16.21 13.48 -6.31
N GLY A 184 -15.05 13.50 -6.97
CA GLY A 184 -13.88 14.27 -6.60
C GLY A 184 -13.11 13.74 -5.39
N TYR A 185 -13.21 12.46 -5.06
CA TYR A 185 -12.42 11.85 -3.98
C TYR A 185 -11.01 11.45 -4.41
N ILE A 186 -10.86 10.99 -5.65
CA ILE A 186 -9.58 10.70 -6.27
C ILE A 186 -9.48 11.42 -7.64
N LEU A 187 -8.27 11.50 -8.18
CA LEU A 187 -8.00 12.11 -9.48
C LEU A 187 -7.97 11.06 -10.58
N PRO A 188 -8.26 11.42 -11.84
CA PRO A 188 -8.08 10.51 -12.94
C PRO A 188 -6.59 10.25 -13.19
N PRO A 189 -6.18 9.04 -13.59
CA PRO A 189 -4.84 8.76 -14.07
C PRO A 189 -4.66 9.27 -15.50
N LYS A 190 -3.47 9.81 -15.81
CA LYS A 190 -3.03 10.12 -17.17
C LYS A 190 -1.81 9.27 -17.48
N VAL A 191 -1.92 8.39 -18.47
CA VAL A 191 -0.82 7.51 -18.89
C VAL A 191 -0.10 8.15 -20.07
N GLU A 192 1.22 8.30 -19.94
CA GLU A 192 2.10 8.72 -21.03
C GLU A 192 3.13 7.63 -21.31
N VAL A 193 3.17 7.21 -22.55
CA VAL A 193 4.14 6.25 -23.04
C VAL A 193 5.08 6.98 -24.00
N TYR A 194 6.36 6.99 -23.69
CA TYR A 194 7.34 7.64 -24.57
C TYR A 194 8.39 6.65 -25.05
N LYS A 195 8.76 6.83 -26.31
CA LYS A 195 9.78 5.99 -26.97
C LYS A 195 11.14 6.44 -26.51
N SER A 196 11.90 5.49 -26.01
CA SER A 196 13.28 5.66 -25.66
C SER A 196 14.19 5.03 -26.74
N ARG A 197 15.40 5.55 -26.89
CA ARG A 197 16.36 4.98 -27.84
C ARG A 197 16.81 3.58 -27.45
N ILE A 198 17.27 2.81 -28.41
CA ILE A 198 17.86 1.49 -28.19
C ILE A 198 19.29 1.69 -27.65
N LEU A 199 19.71 0.81 -26.74
CA LEU A 199 21.04 0.78 -26.16
C LEU A 199 22.09 0.49 -27.24
N ASP A 200 23.15 1.28 -27.28
CA ASP A 200 24.30 1.03 -28.13
C ASP A 200 25.18 -0.11 -27.58
N LYS A 201 25.96 -0.76 -28.45
CA LYS A 201 26.70 -1.99 -28.08
C LYS A 201 27.68 -1.83 -26.92
N ASN A 202 28.21 -0.63 -26.71
CA ASN A 202 29.23 -0.32 -25.70
C ASN A 202 28.68 0.53 -24.54
N GLU A 203 27.39 0.80 -24.52
CA GLU A 203 26.74 1.67 -23.54
C GLU A 203 26.33 0.84 -22.31
N LEU A 204 26.54 1.41 -21.13
CA LEU A 204 26.06 0.81 -19.87
C LEU A 204 24.55 1.03 -19.72
N VAL A 205 23.87 0.01 -19.26
CA VAL A 205 22.42 0.06 -18.99
C VAL A 205 22.08 1.22 -18.05
N ALA A 206 22.95 1.52 -17.07
CA ALA A 206 22.74 2.59 -16.12
C ALA A 206 22.76 3.98 -16.77
N GLU A 207 23.64 4.23 -17.74
CA GLU A 207 23.72 5.49 -18.48
C GLU A 207 22.44 5.75 -19.27
N ARG A 208 21.95 4.74 -19.97
CA ARG A 208 20.66 4.83 -20.65
C ARG A 208 19.49 5.02 -19.68
N ASP A 209 19.47 4.30 -18.55
CA ASP A 209 18.42 4.44 -17.54
C ASP A 209 18.45 5.88 -16.97
N CYS A 210 19.64 6.48 -16.79
CA CYS A 210 19.83 7.87 -16.37
C CYS A 210 19.22 8.83 -17.38
N GLU A 211 19.67 8.78 -18.64
CA GLU A 211 19.17 9.63 -19.72
C GLU A 211 17.63 9.56 -19.82
N GLN A 212 17.07 8.36 -19.75
CA GLN A 212 15.62 8.15 -19.85
C GLN A 212 14.85 8.73 -18.66
N MET A 213 15.37 8.57 -17.45
CA MET A 213 14.69 9.09 -16.26
C MET A 213 14.76 10.62 -16.22
N VAL A 214 15.90 11.20 -16.56
CA VAL A 214 16.07 12.66 -16.65
C VAL A 214 15.14 13.23 -17.72
N GLN A 215 15.14 12.65 -18.91
CA GLN A 215 14.24 13.08 -19.99
C GLN A 215 12.75 12.93 -19.61
N ALA A 216 12.41 11.86 -18.89
CA ALA A 216 11.06 11.67 -18.41
C ALA A 216 10.65 12.74 -17.39
N ILE A 217 11.53 13.06 -16.44
CA ILE A 217 11.30 14.11 -15.44
C ILE A 217 11.10 15.47 -16.13
N ASP A 218 11.96 15.80 -17.09
CA ASP A 218 11.84 17.05 -17.86
C ASP A 218 10.51 17.15 -18.64
N ASN A 219 10.07 16.03 -19.24
CA ASN A 219 8.84 16.01 -20.04
C ASN A 219 7.54 16.06 -19.20
N ILE A 220 7.55 15.51 -17.99
CA ILE A 220 6.33 15.46 -17.16
C ILE A 220 6.09 16.76 -16.38
N GLU A 221 7.11 17.57 -16.19
CA GLU A 221 7.04 18.84 -15.45
C GLU A 221 6.32 18.70 -14.10
N LYS A 222 6.69 17.68 -13.31
CA LYS A 222 6.11 17.38 -11.99
C LYS A 222 7.16 17.43 -10.90
N ASP A 223 6.84 18.09 -9.81
CA ASP A 223 7.77 18.35 -8.72
C ASP A 223 7.96 17.16 -7.77
N LYS A 224 7.00 16.23 -7.68
CA LYS A 224 6.98 15.11 -6.72
C LYS A 224 6.83 13.78 -7.44
N VAL A 225 7.97 13.14 -7.68
CA VAL A 225 8.07 11.99 -8.59
C VAL A 225 8.48 10.72 -7.84
N LEU A 226 7.78 9.62 -8.13
CA LEU A 226 8.11 8.27 -7.66
C LEU A 226 8.71 7.46 -8.80
N ILE A 227 9.91 6.92 -8.63
CA ILE A 227 10.55 6.02 -9.60
C ILE A 227 10.55 4.60 -9.07
N CYS A 228 9.92 3.69 -9.81
CA CYS A 228 9.82 2.28 -9.48
C CYS A 228 10.90 1.47 -10.22
N ALA A 229 11.97 1.11 -9.52
CA ALA A 229 13.09 0.37 -10.08
C ALA A 229 12.89 -1.16 -10.03
N LYS A 230 13.60 -1.89 -10.91
CA LYS A 230 13.56 -3.34 -11.01
C LYS A 230 14.23 -4.03 -9.82
N SER A 231 15.26 -3.42 -9.26
CA SER A 231 16.06 -4.00 -8.18
C SER A 231 16.83 -2.91 -7.42
N THR A 232 17.27 -3.24 -6.21
CA THR A 232 18.21 -2.38 -5.47
C THR A 232 19.48 -2.09 -6.25
N ASN A 233 19.99 -3.06 -7.03
CA ASN A 233 21.18 -2.85 -7.84
C ASN A 233 20.94 -1.80 -8.95
N GLN A 234 19.76 -1.78 -9.56
CA GLN A 234 19.42 -0.76 -10.55
C GLN A 234 19.41 0.65 -9.92
N ILE A 235 18.84 0.80 -8.71
CA ILE A 235 18.89 2.06 -7.96
C ILE A 235 20.35 2.46 -7.68
N LYS A 236 21.16 1.53 -7.18
CA LYS A 236 22.59 1.80 -6.92
C LYS A 236 23.33 2.22 -8.17
N SER A 237 23.11 1.51 -9.29
CA SER A 237 23.77 1.85 -10.54
C SER A 237 23.38 3.23 -11.03
N LEU A 238 22.11 3.58 -10.93
CA LEU A 238 21.64 4.91 -11.32
C LEU A 238 22.21 6.03 -10.43
N VAL A 239 22.20 5.83 -9.10
CA VAL A 239 22.59 6.87 -8.13
C VAL A 239 24.11 7.04 -8.02
N TYR A 240 24.88 5.96 -8.09
CA TYR A 240 26.32 5.99 -7.77
C TYR A 240 27.26 5.87 -8.98
N PHE A 241 26.74 5.47 -10.13
CA PHE A 241 27.57 5.21 -11.32
C PHE A 241 27.14 6.01 -12.55
N THR A 242 26.23 6.98 -12.38
CA THR A 242 25.80 7.91 -13.43
C THR A 242 25.67 9.33 -12.85
N ASP A 243 25.47 10.30 -13.71
CA ASP A 243 25.26 11.70 -13.31
C ASP A 243 23.82 12.01 -12.84
N PHE A 244 22.99 10.98 -12.62
CA PHE A 244 21.56 11.13 -12.29
C PHE A 244 21.32 12.09 -11.10
N VAL A 245 22.11 11.97 -10.03
CA VAL A 245 21.95 12.79 -8.83
C VAL A 245 22.35 14.23 -9.07
N SER A 246 23.41 14.47 -9.83
CA SER A 246 23.82 15.83 -10.25
C SER A 246 22.81 16.45 -11.19
N ASP A 247 22.28 15.67 -12.14
CA ASP A 247 21.20 16.10 -13.03
C ASP A 247 19.92 16.50 -12.28
N LEU A 248 19.56 15.76 -11.21
CA LEU A 248 18.44 16.12 -10.33
C LEU A 248 18.71 17.43 -9.58
N ALA A 249 19.93 17.58 -9.02
CA ALA A 249 20.31 18.76 -8.27
C ALA A 249 20.29 20.04 -9.14
N GLU A 250 20.77 19.96 -10.38
CA GLU A 250 20.71 21.07 -11.38
C GLU A 250 19.27 21.52 -11.67
N ARG A 251 18.30 20.61 -11.56
CA ARG A 251 16.86 20.87 -11.74
C ARG A 251 16.13 21.25 -10.44
N GLY A 252 16.88 21.35 -9.33
CA GLY A 252 16.37 21.71 -8.02
C GLY A 252 15.64 20.57 -7.27
N TYR A 253 15.82 19.31 -7.69
CA TYR A 253 15.25 18.18 -6.99
C TYR A 253 16.18 17.65 -5.91
N SER A 254 15.62 17.38 -4.73
CA SER A 254 16.17 16.47 -3.75
C SER A 254 15.83 15.01 -4.11
N TRP A 255 16.57 14.06 -3.59
CA TRP A 255 16.28 12.66 -3.84
C TRP A 255 16.28 11.80 -2.58
N MET A 256 15.50 10.77 -2.60
CA MET A 256 15.40 9.80 -1.50
C MET A 256 15.35 8.38 -2.04
N THR A 257 15.90 7.45 -1.30
CA THR A 257 15.75 6.02 -1.61
C THR A 257 15.61 5.20 -0.34
N ILE A 258 14.78 4.17 -0.39
CA ILE A 258 14.66 3.20 0.68
C ILE A 258 14.62 1.78 0.11
N THR A 259 15.53 0.94 0.57
CA THR A 259 15.57 -0.49 0.21
C THR A 259 15.89 -1.34 1.43
N SER A 260 15.53 -2.62 1.38
CA SER A 260 15.87 -3.57 2.46
C SER A 260 17.38 -3.80 2.63
N LYS A 261 18.17 -3.54 1.57
CA LYS A 261 19.63 -3.78 1.57
C LYS A 261 20.45 -2.55 1.92
N THR A 262 20.00 -1.35 1.52
CA THR A 262 20.74 -0.11 1.76
C THR A 262 20.23 0.67 2.96
N GLY A 263 19.05 0.34 3.44
CA GLY A 263 18.33 1.19 4.38
C GLY A 263 17.72 2.41 3.68
N ALA A 264 17.48 3.46 4.45
CA ALA A 264 16.94 4.72 3.99
C ALA A 264 18.07 5.74 3.77
N ILE A 265 18.00 6.50 2.68
CA ILE A 265 18.99 7.52 2.29
C ILE A 265 18.20 8.75 1.79
N ILE A 266 18.62 9.95 2.22
CA ILE A 266 18.11 11.24 1.79
C ILE A 266 19.29 12.10 1.34
N ASP A 267 19.28 12.55 0.09
CA ASP A 267 20.34 13.40 -0.50
C ASP A 267 21.78 12.89 -0.24
N GLY A 268 21.96 11.56 -0.22
CA GLY A 268 23.23 10.88 0.01
C GLY A 268 23.51 10.51 1.47
N GLU A 269 22.77 11.03 2.42
CA GLU A 269 22.93 10.74 3.84
C GLU A 269 22.06 9.58 4.28
N LYS A 270 22.64 8.65 5.06
CA LYS A 270 21.93 7.51 5.63
C LYS A 270 21.14 7.95 6.86
N VAL A 271 19.85 7.67 6.86
CA VAL A 271 18.92 7.97 7.95
C VAL A 271 18.24 6.70 8.46
N ASP A 272 17.60 6.79 9.63
CA ASP A 272 16.68 5.75 10.07
C ASP A 272 15.35 5.79 9.29
N ARG A 273 14.52 4.78 9.48
CA ARG A 273 13.24 4.69 8.74
C ARG A 273 12.22 5.73 9.16
N GLU A 274 12.17 6.07 10.41
CA GLU A 274 11.25 7.06 10.97
C GLU A 274 11.54 8.42 10.37
N THR A 275 12.78 8.88 10.46
CA THR A 275 13.26 10.12 9.82
C THR A 275 12.97 10.15 8.32
N PHE A 276 13.15 9.03 7.62
CA PHE A 276 12.85 8.96 6.19
C PHE A 276 11.37 9.23 5.89
N PHE A 277 10.45 8.60 6.62
CA PHE A 277 9.01 8.77 6.37
C PHE A 277 8.49 10.11 6.85
N ASP A 278 9.02 10.64 7.93
CA ASP A 278 8.68 11.98 8.43
C ASP A 278 9.10 13.03 7.41
N THR A 279 10.34 12.97 6.92
CA THR A 279 10.84 13.87 5.87
C THR A 279 10.04 13.72 4.56
N LEU A 280 9.70 12.49 4.17
CA LEU A 280 8.88 12.23 2.98
C LEU A 280 7.48 12.86 3.10
N ASN A 281 6.87 12.78 4.28
CA ASN A 281 5.57 13.38 4.55
C ASN A 281 5.66 14.91 4.61
N GLU A 282 6.70 15.47 5.21
CA GLU A 282 6.98 16.90 5.25
C GLU A 282 7.15 17.44 3.82
N TRP A 283 8.05 16.88 3.04
CA TRP A 283 8.27 17.26 1.63
C TRP A 283 7.03 17.08 0.76
N GLY A 284 6.24 16.05 1.05
CA GLY A 284 4.98 15.81 0.35
C GLY A 284 3.95 16.91 0.57
N ARG A 285 3.94 17.52 1.74
CA ARG A 285 3.03 18.63 2.11
C ARG A 285 3.53 20.01 1.68
N ASP A 286 4.83 20.17 1.55
CA ASP A 286 5.45 21.42 1.09
C ASP A 286 5.15 21.63 -0.41
N PRO A 287 4.42 22.70 -0.79
CA PRO A 287 4.05 22.93 -2.18
C PRO A 287 5.23 23.29 -3.07
N ASP A 288 6.32 23.82 -2.51
CA ASP A 288 7.47 24.32 -3.25
C ASP A 288 8.64 23.32 -3.32
N LYS A 289 8.52 22.19 -2.57
CA LYS A 289 9.55 21.17 -2.55
C LYS A 289 9.49 20.24 -3.75
N LYS A 290 10.61 20.16 -4.47
CA LYS A 290 10.82 19.21 -5.56
C LYS A 290 11.60 18.01 -5.06
N PHE A 291 11.10 16.81 -5.31
CA PHE A 291 11.82 15.59 -4.93
C PHE A 291 11.51 14.36 -5.79
N VAL A 292 12.48 13.48 -5.86
CA VAL A 292 12.38 12.17 -6.50
C VAL A 292 12.58 11.08 -5.46
N VAL A 293 11.65 10.13 -5.38
CA VAL A 293 11.78 8.94 -4.54
C VAL A 293 12.06 7.73 -5.42
N LEU A 294 13.22 7.09 -5.23
CA LEU A 294 13.54 5.83 -5.89
C LEU A 294 13.26 4.66 -4.94
N HIS A 295 12.51 3.69 -5.41
CA HIS A 295 12.24 2.50 -4.59
C HIS A 295 12.20 1.19 -5.37
N HIS A 296 12.45 0.11 -4.64
CA HIS A 296 12.20 -1.25 -5.07
C HIS A 296 11.44 -1.97 -3.95
N SER A 297 10.18 -2.29 -4.19
CA SER A 297 9.24 -3.05 -3.33
C SER A 297 8.76 -2.41 -2.02
N ILE A 298 9.54 -1.64 -1.28
CA ILE A 298 9.15 -1.16 0.07
C ILE A 298 7.95 -0.22 0.02
N LEU A 299 7.90 0.70 -0.95
CA LEU A 299 6.78 1.62 -1.10
C LEU A 299 5.60 1.04 -1.90
N SER A 300 5.68 -0.18 -2.40
CA SER A 300 4.60 -0.78 -3.18
C SER A 300 3.41 -1.25 -2.35
N GLU A 301 3.56 -1.38 -1.03
CA GLU A 301 2.50 -1.87 -0.16
C GLU A 301 2.06 -0.80 0.84
N GLY A 302 0.90 -0.19 0.60
CA GLY A 302 0.10 0.52 1.59
C GLY A 302 0.60 1.88 2.10
N ILE A 303 1.89 2.23 1.99
CA ILE A 303 2.43 3.46 2.58
C ILE A 303 1.81 4.69 1.92
N ASN A 304 1.26 5.55 2.74
CA ASN A 304 0.72 6.83 2.28
C ASN A 304 1.87 7.81 2.04
N VAL A 305 2.02 8.27 0.80
CA VAL A 305 2.92 9.36 0.45
C VAL A 305 2.08 10.53 0.00
N HIS A 306 2.07 11.59 0.78
CA HIS A 306 1.34 12.80 0.43
C HIS A 306 1.96 13.49 -0.79
N GLY A 307 1.13 14.15 -1.58
CA GLY A 307 1.56 15.07 -2.62
C GLY A 307 2.21 14.45 -3.85
N LEU A 308 2.43 13.13 -3.95
CA LEU A 308 2.98 12.53 -5.16
C LEU A 308 2.16 12.90 -6.40
N GLU A 309 2.82 13.33 -7.46
CA GLU A 309 2.19 13.81 -8.69
C GLU A 309 2.40 12.86 -9.86
N ALA A 310 3.55 12.20 -9.92
CA ALA A 310 3.91 11.29 -11.02
C ALA A 310 4.56 10.01 -10.53
N VAL A 311 4.38 8.95 -11.32
CA VAL A 311 5.13 7.69 -11.18
C VAL A 311 5.79 7.33 -12.50
N LEU A 312 7.06 6.93 -12.44
CA LEU A 312 7.84 6.40 -13.55
C LEU A 312 8.15 4.92 -13.32
N PHE A 313 7.81 4.08 -14.27
CA PHE A 313 8.06 2.63 -14.18
C PHE A 313 9.33 2.26 -14.96
N MET A 314 10.42 1.98 -14.27
CA MET A 314 11.66 1.45 -14.87
C MET A 314 11.62 -0.07 -15.12
N ARG A 315 10.55 -0.75 -14.71
CA ARG A 315 10.43 -2.22 -14.77
C ARG A 315 9.05 -2.70 -15.15
N SER A 316 8.95 -3.95 -15.59
CA SER A 316 7.69 -4.66 -15.63
C SER A 316 7.27 -5.09 -14.21
N MET A 317 6.03 -4.84 -13.83
CA MET A 317 5.44 -5.20 -12.56
C MET A 317 4.22 -6.10 -12.77
N ASP A 318 3.78 -6.77 -11.70
CA ASP A 318 2.51 -7.46 -11.70
C ASP A 318 1.33 -6.47 -11.64
N TYR A 319 0.14 -6.97 -11.97
CA TYR A 319 -1.07 -6.18 -12.09
C TYR A 319 -1.48 -5.50 -10.79
N ILE A 320 -1.32 -6.19 -9.65
CA ILE A 320 -1.63 -5.67 -8.31
C ILE A 320 -0.71 -4.49 -7.98
N THR A 321 0.60 -4.68 -8.17
CA THR A 321 1.61 -3.65 -7.87
C THR A 321 1.41 -2.40 -8.73
N ILE A 322 1.08 -2.56 -10.03
CA ILE A 322 0.73 -1.44 -10.91
C ILE A 322 -0.49 -0.68 -10.35
N SER A 323 -1.57 -1.38 -10.04
CA SER A 323 -2.80 -0.79 -9.50
C SER A 323 -2.55 -0.02 -8.20
N GLN A 324 -1.81 -0.59 -7.27
CA GLN A 324 -1.44 0.05 -6.00
C GLN A 324 -0.55 1.27 -6.20
N THR A 325 0.40 1.19 -7.13
CA THR A 325 1.32 2.29 -7.43
C THR A 325 0.58 3.47 -8.10
N ILE A 326 -0.31 3.19 -9.04
CA ILE A 326 -1.21 4.21 -9.63
C ILE A 326 -2.04 4.87 -8.54
N GLY A 327 -2.60 4.09 -7.63
CA GLY A 327 -3.39 4.56 -6.51
C GLY A 327 -2.69 5.59 -5.61
N ARG A 328 -1.36 5.70 -5.66
CA ARG A 328 -0.60 6.70 -4.89
C ARG A 328 -0.60 8.06 -5.55
N VAL A 329 -0.48 8.10 -6.86
CA VAL A 329 -0.39 9.37 -7.62
C VAL A 329 -1.75 9.97 -7.96
N ILE A 330 -2.84 9.23 -7.83
CA ILE A 330 -4.19 9.75 -8.05
C ILE A 330 -4.83 10.35 -6.81
N ARG A 331 -4.16 10.31 -5.66
CA ARG A 331 -4.61 11.00 -4.44
C ARG A 331 -4.54 12.51 -4.62
N LYS A 332 -5.49 13.20 -4.01
CA LYS A 332 -5.41 14.66 -3.85
C LYS A 332 -4.27 15.01 -2.89
N GLY A 333 -3.87 16.27 -2.83
CA GLY A 333 -2.92 16.75 -1.82
C GLY A 333 -1.82 17.65 -2.37
N ALA A 334 -1.54 17.65 -3.69
CA ALA A 334 -0.69 18.66 -4.30
C ALA A 334 -1.54 19.84 -4.81
N LYS A 335 -1.00 21.05 -4.71
CA LYS A 335 -1.63 22.27 -5.22
C LYS A 335 -1.81 22.13 -6.74
N ASP A 336 -2.98 22.53 -7.22
CA ASP A 336 -3.34 22.55 -8.64
C ASP A 336 -3.27 21.18 -9.38
N LYS A 337 -3.18 20.10 -8.63
CA LYS A 337 -3.13 18.74 -9.18
C LYS A 337 -4.51 18.31 -9.69
N VAL A 338 -4.63 18.06 -10.99
CA VAL A 338 -5.88 17.68 -11.67
C VAL A 338 -5.89 16.20 -12.10
N TYR A 339 -4.74 15.56 -12.18
CA TYR A 339 -4.58 14.13 -12.52
C TYR A 339 -3.33 13.55 -11.88
N GLY A 340 -3.26 12.21 -11.83
CA GLY A 340 -2.03 11.47 -11.48
C GLY A 340 -1.28 11.05 -12.75
N MET A 341 -0.04 11.49 -12.92
CA MET A 341 0.77 11.15 -14.09
C MET A 341 1.41 9.79 -13.95
N ILE A 342 1.34 8.99 -15.01
CA ILE A 342 1.95 7.65 -15.09
C ILE A 342 2.79 7.59 -16.35
N CYS A 343 4.10 7.45 -16.19
CA CYS A 343 5.05 7.42 -17.29
C CYS A 343 5.69 6.06 -17.45
N VAL A 344 5.68 5.55 -18.69
CA VAL A 344 6.28 4.27 -19.03
C VAL A 344 7.23 4.44 -20.22
N PRO A 345 8.55 4.39 -20.00
CA PRO A 345 9.50 4.42 -21.09
C PRO A 345 9.47 3.10 -21.87
N VAL A 346 9.42 3.20 -23.18
CA VAL A 346 9.38 2.04 -24.09
C VAL A 346 10.61 2.05 -25.01
N TYR A 347 11.55 1.18 -24.73
CA TYR A 347 12.78 1.02 -25.51
C TYR A 347 12.96 -0.41 -26.07
N SER A 348 12.08 -1.33 -25.68
CA SER A 348 12.14 -2.73 -26.10
C SER A 348 10.77 -3.40 -25.99
N LYS A 349 10.69 -4.66 -26.41
CA LYS A 349 9.48 -5.50 -26.21
C LYS A 349 9.01 -5.53 -24.74
N VAL A 350 9.93 -5.46 -23.78
CA VAL A 350 9.61 -5.43 -22.33
C VAL A 350 8.88 -4.14 -21.96
N GLY A 351 9.34 -3.00 -22.42
CA GLY A 351 8.67 -1.72 -22.20
C GLY A 351 7.24 -1.70 -22.77
N ILE A 352 7.05 -2.22 -23.99
CA ILE A 352 5.73 -2.36 -24.61
C ILE A 352 4.81 -3.22 -23.73
N THR A 353 5.32 -4.31 -23.17
CA THR A 353 4.54 -5.18 -22.27
C THR A 353 4.12 -4.43 -20.99
N THR A 354 5.01 -3.61 -20.42
CA THR A 354 4.70 -2.81 -19.23
C THR A 354 3.64 -1.75 -19.56
N ALA A 355 3.81 -1.02 -20.66
CA ALA A 355 2.83 -0.03 -21.11
C ALA A 355 1.44 -0.64 -21.30
N ARG A 356 1.34 -1.78 -22.01
CA ARG A 356 0.07 -2.50 -22.19
C ARG A 356 -0.57 -2.94 -20.88
N LYS A 357 0.23 -3.39 -19.92
CA LYS A 357 -0.28 -3.75 -18.57
C LYS A 357 -0.81 -2.52 -17.83
N VAL A 358 -0.10 -1.40 -17.88
CA VAL A 358 -0.54 -0.15 -17.25
C VAL A 358 -1.83 0.34 -17.90
N GLU A 359 -1.91 0.38 -19.22
CA GLU A 359 -3.11 0.75 -19.96
C GLU A 359 -4.30 -0.16 -19.63
N ALA A 360 -4.07 -1.49 -19.57
CA ALA A 360 -5.11 -2.45 -19.20
C ALA A 360 -5.60 -2.26 -17.76
N VAL A 361 -4.71 -1.96 -16.81
CA VAL A 361 -5.10 -1.63 -15.43
C VAL A 361 -5.94 -0.37 -15.37
N VAL A 362 -5.51 0.68 -16.07
CA VAL A 362 -6.22 1.95 -16.12
C VAL A 362 -7.60 1.77 -16.77
N ASP A 363 -7.68 1.07 -17.90
CA ASP A 363 -8.95 0.80 -18.58
C ASP A 363 -9.91 0.01 -17.69
N THR A 364 -9.45 -1.06 -17.07
CA THR A 364 -10.28 -1.89 -16.18
C THR A 364 -10.82 -1.10 -15.00
N ILE A 365 -9.95 -0.35 -14.30
CA ILE A 365 -10.33 0.32 -13.07
C ILE A 365 -11.07 1.64 -13.32
N PHE A 366 -10.54 2.48 -14.22
CA PHE A 366 -11.00 3.87 -14.37
C PHE A 366 -11.98 4.09 -15.50
N ASN A 367 -12.02 3.23 -16.54
CA ASN A 367 -12.99 3.33 -17.62
C ASN A 367 -14.17 2.37 -17.38
N LYS A 368 -13.88 1.10 -17.10
CA LYS A 368 -14.95 0.09 -16.87
C LYS A 368 -15.49 0.10 -15.44
N GLY A 369 -14.72 0.62 -14.47
CA GLY A 369 -15.10 0.63 -13.06
C GLY A 369 -15.04 -0.73 -12.38
N GLU A 370 -14.31 -1.67 -12.95
CA GLU A 370 -14.12 -3.02 -12.43
C GLU A 370 -12.93 -3.05 -11.47
N ALA A 371 -12.93 -3.98 -10.52
CA ALA A 371 -11.77 -4.21 -9.69
C ALA A 371 -10.64 -4.89 -10.49
N ALA A 372 -9.40 -4.52 -10.18
CA ALA A 372 -8.22 -5.17 -10.75
C ALA A 372 -8.06 -6.59 -10.16
N THR A 373 -8.92 -7.52 -10.56
CA THR A 373 -8.97 -8.88 -10.04
C THR A 373 -7.85 -9.73 -10.64
N VAL A 374 -7.13 -10.44 -9.80
CA VAL A 374 -6.15 -11.44 -10.20
C VAL A 374 -6.72 -12.83 -9.94
N THR A 375 -6.74 -13.67 -10.98
CA THR A 375 -7.21 -15.05 -10.87
C THR A 375 -6.05 -16.03 -11.03
N VAL A 376 -5.84 -16.87 -10.03
CA VAL A 376 -4.85 -17.94 -10.07
C VAL A 376 -5.48 -19.17 -10.70
N THR A 377 -4.94 -19.60 -11.83
CA THR A 377 -5.48 -20.72 -12.62
C THR A 377 -4.64 -22.01 -12.48
N ARG A 378 -3.40 -21.91 -11.97
CA ARG A 378 -2.49 -23.09 -11.81
C ARG A 378 -1.58 -22.92 -10.59
#